data_7ef729fd17cb06be03d9f5645cb257cc
#
_entry.id   7ef729fd17cb06be03d9f5645cb257cc
#
_cell.length_a   1.000
_cell.length_b   1.000
_cell.length_c   1.000
_cell.angle_alpha   90.00
_cell.angle_beta   90.00
_cell.angle_gamma   90.00
#
_symmetry.space_group_name_H-M   'P 1'
#
loop_
_entity.id
_entity.type
_entity.pdbx_description
1 polymer ?
#
loop_
_entity_poly.entity_id
_entity_poly.type
_entity_poly.pdbx_seq_one_letter_code
_entity_poly.pdbx_strand_id
1 'polypeptide(L)'
;MRVVGGRLKGRNMASPSSRDIRPTADRLRESLFNILIHAYDDPIADARVLDLFAGTGALGIEAISRGAAFALFVDNGTEARALLRNNVEALGLGGVTKVYRRDAADLGPAHPIEPFSLVFLDPPYRMKLAEKALASLRDGGWLTPGALLVVEEAKAAEFVVPDGFEELERRVYDDTEFVLLRAVTAS
;
A
#
# COMPACT_ATOMS: atom_id res chain seq x y z
N MET A 1 -5.01 8.22 14.62
CA MET A 1 -4.56 8.25 13.22
C MET A 1 -5.61 8.94 12.37
N ARG A 2 -5.23 9.80 11.46
CA ARG A 2 -6.17 10.58 10.65
C ARG A 2 -5.83 10.49 9.18
N VAL A 3 -6.84 10.63 8.32
CA VAL A 3 -6.64 10.87 6.89
C VAL A 3 -6.02 12.28 6.73
N VAL A 4 -4.91 12.37 6.00
CA VAL A 4 -4.11 13.60 5.94
C VAL A 4 -4.35 14.46 4.70
N GLY A 5 -5.04 13.95 3.68
CA GLY A 5 -5.39 14.71 2.49
C GLY A 5 -6.65 14.21 1.80
N GLY A 6 -7.06 14.91 0.75
CA GLY A 6 -8.22 14.54 -0.05
C GLY A 6 -9.56 14.84 0.61
N ARG A 7 -10.63 14.24 0.07
CA ARG A 7 -12.01 14.53 0.49
C ARG A 7 -12.32 14.08 1.93
N LEU A 8 -11.56 13.15 2.48
CA LEU A 8 -11.75 12.65 3.85
C LEU A 8 -10.76 13.24 4.84
N LYS A 9 -10.01 14.26 4.45
CA LYS A 9 -9.01 14.90 5.31
C LYS A 9 -9.57 15.22 6.69
N GLY A 10 -8.82 14.84 7.73
CA GLY A 10 -9.16 15.08 9.12
C GLY A 10 -10.04 14.01 9.75
N ARG A 11 -10.59 13.07 8.98
CA ARG A 11 -11.39 11.97 9.51
C ARG A 11 -10.49 11.01 10.28
N ASN A 12 -10.99 10.52 11.41
CA ASN A 12 -10.26 9.59 12.26
C ASN A 12 -10.32 8.16 11.72
N MET A 13 -9.19 7.44 11.87
CA MET A 13 -9.11 6.01 11.65
C MET A 13 -8.68 5.32 12.94
N ALA A 14 -9.30 4.19 13.23
CA ALA A 14 -8.92 3.38 14.37
C ALA A 14 -7.53 2.75 14.13
N SER A 15 -6.74 2.66 15.18
CA SER A 15 -5.43 2.01 15.21
C SER A 15 -5.38 1.01 16.36
N PRO A 16 -4.43 0.07 16.38
CA PRO A 16 -4.30 -0.87 17.47
C PRO A 16 -4.11 -0.15 18.81
N SER A 17 -4.85 -0.57 19.83
CA SER A 17 -4.89 0.08 21.14
C SER A 17 -3.55 0.07 21.89
N SER A 18 -2.64 -0.80 21.52
CA SER A 18 -1.33 -0.97 22.17
C SER A 18 -0.23 -0.10 21.56
N ARG A 19 -0.54 0.73 20.59
CA ARG A 19 0.45 1.56 19.91
C ARG A 19 0.03 3.01 19.93
N ASP A 20 0.89 3.84 20.47
CA ASP A 20 0.72 5.29 20.42
C ASP A 20 0.51 5.73 18.98
N ILE A 21 -0.54 6.51 18.77
CA ILE A 21 -0.76 7.20 17.50
C ILE A 21 0.43 8.13 17.31
N ARG A 22 1.33 7.77 16.39
CA ARG A 22 2.51 8.58 16.15
C ARG A 22 2.13 9.71 15.18
N PRO A 23 2.22 10.98 15.59
CA PRO A 23 2.13 12.11 14.66
C PRO A 23 3.10 11.95 13.48
N THR A 24 4.23 11.29 13.70
CA THR A 24 5.22 10.93 12.68
C THR A 24 4.63 10.06 11.57
N ALA A 25 3.77 9.08 11.90
CA ALA A 25 3.15 8.22 10.88
C ALA A 25 2.24 9.01 9.93
N ASP A 26 1.47 9.96 10.45
CA ASP A 26 0.64 10.84 9.63
C ASP A 26 1.50 11.73 8.73
N ARG A 27 2.60 12.28 9.24
CA ARG A 27 3.55 13.09 8.47
C ARG A 27 4.25 12.31 7.38
N LEU A 28 4.68 11.08 7.68
CA LEU A 28 5.32 10.22 6.68
C LEU A 28 4.36 9.90 5.55
N ARG A 29 3.10 9.59 5.88
CA ARG A 29 2.07 9.32 4.89
C ARG A 29 1.80 10.56 4.03
N GLU A 30 1.69 11.73 4.64
CA GLU A 30 1.55 12.99 3.90
C GLU A 30 2.71 13.22 2.95
N SER A 31 3.95 13.04 3.41
CA SER A 31 5.15 13.20 2.59
C SER A 31 5.15 12.22 1.42
N LEU A 32 4.81 10.97 1.65
CA LEU A 32 4.73 9.94 0.60
C LEU A 32 3.73 10.33 -0.49
N PHE A 33 2.51 10.71 -0.11
CA PHE A 33 1.48 11.06 -1.08
C PHE A 33 1.82 12.36 -1.82
N ASN A 34 2.47 13.32 -1.17
CA ASN A 34 2.98 14.52 -1.85
C ASN A 34 4.02 14.18 -2.92
N ILE A 35 4.92 13.24 -2.64
CA ILE A 35 5.89 12.75 -3.63
C ILE A 35 5.16 12.13 -4.83
N LEU A 36 4.19 11.25 -4.57
CA LEU A 36 3.42 10.59 -5.63
C LEU A 36 2.71 11.61 -6.54
N ILE A 37 2.07 12.61 -5.95
CA ILE A 37 1.31 13.60 -6.69
C ILE A 37 2.24 14.51 -7.51
N HIS A 38 3.33 15.01 -6.93
CA HIS A 38 4.15 16.04 -7.54
C HIS A 38 5.32 15.52 -8.37
N ALA A 39 5.86 14.34 -8.06
CA ALA A 39 7.00 13.78 -8.78
C ALA A 39 6.62 12.67 -9.77
N TYR A 40 5.43 12.09 -9.67
CA TYR A 40 5.00 10.95 -10.49
C TYR A 40 3.68 11.21 -11.22
N ASP A 41 3.34 12.47 -11.45
CA ASP A 41 2.17 12.88 -12.23
C ASP A 41 0.84 12.30 -11.71
N ASP A 42 0.67 12.37 -10.40
CA ASP A 42 -0.52 11.91 -9.68
C ASP A 42 -1.03 10.52 -10.14
N PRO A 43 -0.32 9.45 -9.79
CA PRO A 43 -0.73 8.09 -10.15
C PRO A 43 -1.94 7.61 -9.34
N ILE A 44 -2.46 8.43 -8.44
CA ILE A 44 -3.55 8.08 -7.53
C ILE A 44 -4.91 8.32 -8.19
N ALA A 45 -5.05 9.40 -8.97
CA ALA A 45 -6.31 9.76 -9.61
C ALA A 45 -6.86 8.60 -10.46
N ASP A 46 -8.08 8.18 -10.16
CA ASP A 46 -8.80 7.08 -10.82
C ASP A 46 -8.09 5.72 -10.78
N ALA A 47 -7.09 5.55 -9.92
CA ALA A 47 -6.30 4.32 -9.85
C ALA A 47 -7.06 3.16 -9.22
N ARG A 48 -6.72 1.96 -9.67
CA ARG A 48 -6.97 0.72 -8.93
C ARG A 48 -5.77 0.45 -8.03
N VAL A 49 -6.00 0.49 -6.73
CA VAL A 49 -4.96 0.42 -5.71
C VAL A 49 -4.99 -0.92 -5.00
N LEU A 50 -3.82 -1.51 -4.81
CA LEU A 50 -3.63 -2.72 -4.02
C LEU A 50 -2.80 -2.37 -2.78
N ASP A 51 -3.34 -2.64 -1.61
CA ASP A 51 -2.68 -2.38 -0.33
C ASP A 51 -2.34 -3.72 0.33
N LEU A 52 -1.09 -4.15 0.22
CA LEU A 52 -0.59 -5.41 0.76
C LEU A 52 -0.04 -5.22 2.17
N PHE A 53 -0.27 -6.20 3.03
CA PHE A 53 -0.01 -6.08 4.47
C PHE A 53 -0.76 -4.88 5.03
N ALA A 54 -2.05 -4.79 4.69
CA ALA A 54 -2.82 -3.56 4.80
C ALA A 54 -2.99 -3.03 6.24
N GLY A 55 -2.99 -3.91 7.22
CA GLY A 55 -3.14 -3.52 8.62
C GLY A 55 -4.43 -2.73 8.86
N THR A 56 -4.29 -1.47 9.24
CA THR A 56 -5.42 -0.54 9.45
C THR A 56 -6.05 -0.05 8.16
N GLY A 57 -5.39 -0.27 7.02
CA GLY A 57 -5.80 0.24 5.72
C GLY A 57 -5.42 1.69 5.45
N ALA A 58 -4.53 2.27 6.25
CA ALA A 58 -4.21 3.69 6.18
C ALA A 58 -3.74 4.15 4.79
N LEU A 59 -2.91 3.37 4.11
CA LEU A 59 -2.39 3.76 2.79
C LEU A 59 -3.48 3.70 1.71
N GLY A 60 -4.20 2.60 1.62
CA GLY A 60 -5.29 2.46 0.64
C GLY A 60 -6.43 3.43 0.89
N ILE A 61 -6.79 3.69 2.15
CA ILE A 61 -7.80 4.68 2.52
C ILE A 61 -7.34 6.09 2.12
N GLU A 62 -6.08 6.42 2.37
CA GLU A 62 -5.52 7.71 1.93
C GLU A 62 -5.62 7.85 0.40
N ALA A 63 -5.30 6.80 -0.34
CA ALA A 63 -5.41 6.80 -1.79
C ALA A 63 -6.86 7.05 -2.26
N ILE A 64 -7.84 6.39 -1.66
CA ILE A 64 -9.26 6.63 -1.96
C ILE A 64 -9.63 8.07 -1.65
N SER A 65 -9.20 8.60 -0.51
CA SER A 65 -9.45 9.99 -0.14
C SER A 65 -8.93 10.98 -1.18
N ARG A 66 -7.84 10.64 -1.85
CA ARG A 66 -7.17 11.49 -2.84
C ARG A 66 -7.53 11.19 -4.29
N GLY A 67 -8.57 10.38 -4.51
CA GLY A 67 -9.16 10.20 -5.84
C GLY A 67 -8.98 8.85 -6.49
N ALA A 68 -8.42 7.84 -5.82
CA ALA A 68 -8.38 6.48 -6.35
C ALA A 68 -9.80 5.94 -6.54
N ALA A 69 -10.00 5.15 -7.58
CA ALA A 69 -11.31 4.62 -7.92
C ALA A 69 -11.69 3.40 -7.07
N PHE A 70 -10.71 2.59 -6.69
CA PHE A 70 -10.92 1.34 -5.98
C PHE A 70 -9.67 0.94 -5.20
N ALA A 71 -9.86 0.32 -4.05
CA ALA A 71 -8.76 -0.26 -3.28
C ALA A 71 -9.11 -1.68 -2.84
N LEU A 72 -8.17 -2.61 -3.09
CA LEU A 72 -8.19 -3.95 -2.54
C LEU A 72 -7.17 -4.02 -1.41
N PHE A 73 -7.64 -4.39 -0.22
CA PHE A 73 -6.78 -4.59 0.95
C PHE A 73 -6.53 -6.07 1.15
N VAL A 74 -5.28 -6.45 1.33
CA VAL A 74 -4.88 -7.84 1.58
C VAL A 74 -4.16 -7.93 2.92
N ASP A 75 -4.68 -8.76 3.81
CA ASP A 75 -4.06 -9.05 5.09
C ASP A 75 -4.56 -10.41 5.59
N ASN A 76 -3.69 -11.20 6.21
CA ASN A 76 -4.07 -12.49 6.77
C ASN A 76 -4.36 -12.45 8.28
N GLY A 77 -4.13 -11.31 8.94
CA GLY A 77 -4.39 -11.13 10.37
C GLY A 77 -5.86 -10.89 10.67
N THR A 78 -6.41 -11.63 11.64
CA THR A 78 -7.81 -11.48 12.03
C THR A 78 -8.11 -10.12 12.64
N GLU A 79 -7.26 -9.67 13.57
CA GLU A 79 -7.40 -8.34 14.21
C GLU A 79 -7.22 -7.21 13.19
N ALA A 80 -6.22 -7.33 12.33
CA ALA A 80 -5.97 -6.33 11.29
C ALA A 80 -7.19 -6.17 10.38
N ARG A 81 -7.76 -7.27 9.90
CA ARG A 81 -8.94 -7.21 9.04
C ARG A 81 -10.18 -6.66 9.75
N ALA A 82 -10.36 -6.99 11.03
CA ALA A 82 -11.49 -6.43 11.80
C ALA A 82 -11.35 -4.91 11.92
N LEU A 83 -10.17 -4.43 12.24
CA LEU A 83 -9.86 -3.01 12.37
C LEU A 83 -10.02 -2.29 11.03
N LEU A 84 -9.52 -2.88 9.96
CA LEU A 84 -9.66 -2.36 8.60
C LEU A 84 -11.13 -2.24 8.18
N ARG A 85 -11.94 -3.27 8.42
CA ARG A 85 -13.37 -3.24 8.11
C ARG A 85 -14.09 -2.15 8.89
N ASN A 86 -13.74 -1.96 10.15
CA ASN A 86 -14.28 -0.87 10.97
C ASN A 86 -13.95 0.49 10.36
N ASN A 87 -12.72 0.69 9.90
CA ASN A 87 -12.30 1.93 9.27
C ASN A 87 -13.04 2.18 7.94
N VAL A 88 -13.16 1.16 7.11
CA VAL A 88 -13.91 1.22 5.84
C VAL A 88 -15.37 1.58 6.07
N GLU A 89 -16.00 0.96 7.04
CA GLU A 89 -17.41 1.21 7.38
C GLU A 89 -17.58 2.63 7.94
N ALA A 90 -16.76 3.02 8.90
CA ALA A 90 -16.84 4.35 9.53
C ALA A 90 -16.66 5.49 8.52
N LEU A 91 -15.89 5.27 7.47
CA LEU A 91 -15.64 6.26 6.42
C LEU A 91 -16.57 6.13 5.21
N GLY A 92 -17.48 5.17 5.23
CA GLY A 92 -18.45 4.98 4.14
C GLY A 92 -17.83 4.47 2.85
N LEU A 93 -16.76 3.68 2.90
CA LEU A 93 -15.98 3.27 1.74
C LEU A 93 -16.30 1.85 1.22
N GLY A 94 -17.35 1.21 1.73
CA GLY A 94 -17.69 -0.16 1.36
C GLY A 94 -17.95 -0.39 -0.14
N GLY A 95 -18.44 0.63 -0.84
CA GLY A 95 -18.74 0.53 -2.27
C GLY A 95 -17.52 0.61 -3.20
N VAL A 96 -16.38 1.04 -2.69
CA VAL A 96 -15.15 1.27 -3.48
C VAL A 96 -13.95 0.49 -2.96
N THR A 97 -14.19 -0.45 -2.04
CA THR A 97 -13.11 -1.25 -1.43
C THR A 97 -13.52 -2.71 -1.31
N LYS A 98 -12.51 -3.57 -1.20
CA LYS A 98 -12.65 -4.97 -0.79
C LYS A 98 -11.52 -5.35 0.16
N VAL A 99 -11.82 -6.26 1.08
CA VAL A 99 -10.86 -6.80 2.03
C VAL A 99 -10.73 -8.30 1.78
N TYR A 100 -9.52 -8.74 1.43
CA TYR A 100 -9.23 -10.15 1.16
C TYR A 100 -8.32 -10.74 2.23
N ARG A 101 -8.71 -11.91 2.70
CA ARG A 101 -7.86 -12.74 3.55
C ARG A 101 -6.93 -13.56 2.67
N ARG A 102 -5.69 -13.10 2.51
CA ARG A 102 -4.62 -13.84 1.81
C ARG A 102 -3.29 -13.53 2.44
N ASP A 103 -2.34 -14.43 2.24
CA ASP A 103 -0.94 -14.15 2.52
C ASP A 103 -0.39 -13.25 1.41
N ALA A 104 -0.06 -12.01 1.75
CA ALA A 104 0.46 -11.04 0.79
C ALA A 104 1.81 -11.48 0.18
N ALA A 105 2.55 -12.37 0.83
CA ALA A 105 3.79 -12.93 0.30
C ALA A 105 3.56 -14.12 -0.66
N ASP A 106 2.33 -14.61 -0.78
CA ASP A 106 1.98 -15.75 -1.64
C ASP A 106 0.55 -15.57 -2.17
N LEU A 107 0.39 -14.63 -3.09
CA LEU A 107 -0.93 -14.23 -3.59
C LEU A 107 -1.57 -15.24 -4.54
N GLY A 108 -0.76 -15.98 -5.31
CA GLY A 108 -1.28 -16.81 -6.39
C GLY A 108 -1.81 -15.99 -7.58
N PRO A 109 -2.57 -16.63 -8.48
CA PRO A 109 -3.10 -15.95 -9.67
C PRO A 109 -4.12 -14.85 -9.31
N ALA A 110 -4.04 -13.72 -9.99
CA ALA A 110 -4.99 -12.62 -9.81
C ALA A 110 -6.35 -12.90 -10.45
N HIS A 111 -6.37 -13.51 -11.64
CA HIS A 111 -7.61 -13.75 -12.38
C HIS A 111 -8.68 -14.40 -11.49
N PRO A 112 -9.93 -13.92 -11.46
CA PRO A 112 -10.53 -12.91 -12.35
C PRO A 112 -10.44 -11.46 -11.87
N ILE A 113 -9.60 -11.15 -10.91
CA ILE A 113 -9.42 -9.78 -10.41
C ILE A 113 -8.62 -8.98 -11.46
N GLU A 114 -9.12 -7.80 -11.83
CA GLU A 114 -8.40 -6.92 -12.74
C GLU A 114 -7.10 -6.41 -12.09
N PRO A 115 -6.04 -6.20 -12.90
CA PRO A 115 -4.75 -5.75 -12.37
C PRO A 115 -4.78 -4.33 -11.81
N PHE A 116 -3.75 -4.00 -11.02
CA PHE A 116 -3.62 -2.76 -10.28
C PHE A 116 -2.49 -1.90 -10.83
N SER A 117 -2.69 -0.58 -10.82
CA SER A 117 -1.70 0.38 -11.31
C SER A 117 -0.86 1.02 -10.20
N LEU A 118 -1.32 0.94 -8.96
CA LEU A 118 -0.62 1.48 -7.79
C LEU A 118 -0.69 0.47 -6.65
N VAL A 119 0.45 0.10 -6.11
CA VAL A 119 0.55 -0.92 -5.06
C VAL A 119 1.37 -0.40 -3.89
N PHE A 120 0.85 -0.57 -2.69
CA PHE A 120 1.56 -0.30 -1.43
C PHE A 120 1.93 -1.62 -0.75
N LEU A 121 3.16 -1.71 -0.27
CA LEU A 121 3.68 -2.84 0.50
C LEU A 121 4.31 -2.33 1.79
N ASP A 122 3.72 -2.69 2.91
CA ASP A 122 4.22 -2.35 4.25
C ASP A 122 4.33 -3.61 5.09
N PRO A 123 5.29 -4.51 4.76
CA PRO A 123 5.41 -5.80 5.44
C PRO A 123 5.97 -5.66 6.85
N PRO A 124 5.70 -6.66 7.71
CA PRO A 124 6.42 -6.80 8.98
C PRO A 124 7.92 -6.90 8.73
N TYR A 125 8.71 -6.39 9.68
CA TYR A 125 10.17 -6.30 9.53
C TYR A 125 10.87 -7.65 9.49
N ARG A 126 12.00 -7.73 8.74
CA ARG A 126 13.08 -8.73 8.81
C ARG A 126 12.78 -10.13 8.26
N MET A 127 11.78 -10.33 7.41
CA MET A 127 11.46 -11.66 6.89
C MET A 127 11.54 -11.76 5.37
N LYS A 128 12.09 -10.75 4.71
CA LYS A 128 12.13 -10.65 3.23
C LYS A 128 10.75 -10.82 2.59
N LEU A 129 9.72 -10.39 3.30
CA LEU A 129 8.34 -10.52 2.83
C LEU A 129 8.05 -9.59 1.65
N ALA A 130 8.70 -8.41 1.59
CA ALA A 130 8.56 -7.50 0.46
C ALA A 130 9.01 -8.15 -0.84
N GLU A 131 10.18 -8.80 -0.86
CA GLU A 131 10.71 -9.48 -2.03
C GLU A 131 9.80 -10.61 -2.49
N LYS A 132 9.29 -11.41 -1.55
CA LYS A 132 8.35 -12.49 -1.84
C LYS A 132 7.03 -11.97 -2.39
N ALA A 133 6.49 -10.90 -1.80
CA ALA A 133 5.26 -10.27 -2.28
C ALA A 133 5.43 -9.71 -3.69
N LEU A 134 6.54 -9.06 -3.99
CA LEU A 134 6.84 -8.53 -5.32
C LEU A 134 6.90 -9.64 -6.36
N ALA A 135 7.58 -10.74 -6.07
CA ALA A 135 7.63 -11.91 -6.95
C ALA A 135 6.23 -12.48 -7.19
N SER A 136 5.43 -12.57 -6.15
CA SER A 136 4.05 -13.06 -6.22
C SER A 136 3.15 -12.15 -7.09
N LEU A 137 3.29 -10.84 -6.97
CA LEU A 137 2.59 -9.86 -7.81
C LEU A 137 2.94 -10.03 -9.29
N ARG A 138 4.24 -10.13 -9.56
CA ARG A 138 4.76 -10.31 -10.92
C ARG A 138 4.25 -11.60 -11.55
N ASP A 139 4.39 -12.71 -10.84
CA ASP A 139 4.11 -14.04 -11.37
C ASP A 139 2.60 -14.30 -11.47
N GLY A 140 1.79 -13.67 -10.64
CA GLY A 140 0.34 -13.87 -10.59
C GLY A 140 -0.48 -12.97 -11.50
N GLY A 141 0.12 -12.02 -12.20
CA GLY A 141 -0.61 -11.13 -13.11
C GLY A 141 -1.41 -10.04 -12.40
N TRP A 142 -0.90 -9.55 -11.27
CA TRP A 142 -1.56 -8.54 -10.45
C TRP A 142 -1.35 -7.10 -10.91
N LEU A 143 -0.39 -6.87 -11.82
CA LEU A 143 0.08 -5.52 -12.14
C LEU A 143 -0.25 -5.13 -13.58
N THR A 144 -0.69 -3.88 -13.77
CA THR A 144 -0.75 -3.28 -15.10
C THR A 144 0.67 -3.02 -15.61
N PRO A 145 0.88 -2.94 -16.94
CA PRO A 145 2.18 -2.52 -17.46
C PRO A 145 2.58 -1.16 -16.90
N GLY A 146 3.81 -1.06 -16.38
CA GLY A 146 4.31 0.18 -15.80
C GLY A 146 3.69 0.58 -14.46
N ALA A 147 3.07 -0.35 -13.75
CA ALA A 147 2.51 -0.10 -12.42
C ALA A 147 3.57 0.50 -11.48
N LEU A 148 3.14 1.43 -10.65
CA LEU A 148 3.98 2.05 -9.63
C LEU A 148 3.78 1.33 -8.29
N LEU A 149 4.87 0.97 -7.64
CA LEU A 149 4.84 0.29 -6.35
C LEU A 149 5.63 1.07 -5.31
N VAL A 150 5.10 1.13 -4.11
CA VAL A 150 5.75 1.76 -2.97
C VAL A 150 6.00 0.71 -1.91
N VAL A 151 7.26 0.47 -1.60
CA VAL A 151 7.67 -0.46 -0.55
C VAL A 151 8.12 0.37 0.66
N GLU A 152 7.46 0.17 1.79
CA GLU A 152 7.91 0.68 3.08
C GLU A 152 8.63 -0.44 3.82
N GLU A 153 9.89 -0.22 4.16
CA GLU A 153 10.71 -1.23 4.81
C GLU A 153 11.58 -0.58 5.87
N ALA A 154 12.03 -1.35 6.85
CA ALA A 154 13.06 -0.88 7.77
C ALA A 154 14.37 -0.69 6.99
N LYS A 155 15.06 0.41 7.25
CA LYS A 155 16.38 0.67 6.64
C LYS A 155 17.34 -0.50 6.87
N ALA A 156 17.30 -1.12 8.04
CA ALA A 156 18.14 -2.26 8.41
C ALA A 156 17.78 -3.56 7.70
N ALA A 157 16.65 -3.64 6.99
CA ALA A 157 16.21 -4.85 6.31
C ALA A 157 17.01 -5.15 5.03
N GLU A 158 17.79 -4.19 4.52
CA GLU A 158 18.60 -4.33 3.32
C GLU A 158 17.78 -4.85 2.12
N PHE A 159 16.67 -4.19 1.86
CA PHE A 159 15.75 -4.56 0.79
C PHE A 159 16.45 -4.58 -0.57
N VAL A 160 16.32 -5.70 -1.29
CA VAL A 160 16.87 -5.90 -2.63
C VAL A 160 15.73 -5.99 -3.64
N VAL A 161 15.79 -5.17 -4.68
CA VAL A 161 14.76 -5.14 -5.73
C VAL A 161 14.81 -6.44 -6.55
N PRO A 162 13.70 -7.22 -6.59
CA PRO A 162 13.65 -8.43 -7.42
C PRO A 162 13.63 -8.13 -8.92
N ASP A 163 13.94 -9.14 -9.72
CA ASP A 163 13.79 -9.05 -11.17
C ASP A 163 12.34 -8.71 -11.56
N GLY A 164 12.19 -7.95 -12.61
CA GLY A 164 10.90 -7.49 -13.10
C GLY A 164 10.46 -6.14 -12.57
N PHE A 165 11.30 -5.50 -11.74
CA PHE A 165 11.05 -4.18 -11.18
C PHE A 165 12.26 -3.27 -11.37
N GLU A 166 11.99 -2.00 -11.64
CA GLU A 166 13.01 -0.95 -11.74
C GLU A 166 12.88 -0.05 -10.52
N GLU A 167 14.00 0.17 -9.82
CA GLU A 167 14.05 1.13 -8.72
C GLU A 167 14.08 2.55 -9.28
N LEU A 168 13.09 3.37 -8.88
CA LEU A 168 13.00 4.77 -9.29
C LEU A 168 13.71 5.69 -8.30
N GLU A 169 13.48 5.50 -7.00
CA GLU A 169 14.17 6.23 -5.93
C GLU A 169 14.01 5.54 -4.59
N ARG A 170 14.90 5.89 -3.65
CA ARG A 170 14.81 5.52 -2.24
C ARG A 170 14.84 6.78 -1.39
N ARG A 171 13.96 6.85 -0.40
CA ARG A 171 13.96 7.93 0.58
C ARG A 171 13.98 7.36 1.98
N VAL A 172 14.91 7.85 2.78
CA VAL A 172 15.09 7.42 4.17
C VAL A 172 14.53 8.48 5.11
N TYR A 173 13.70 8.03 6.04
CA TYR A 173 13.14 8.84 7.12
C TYR A 173 13.43 8.10 8.44
N ASP A 174 14.44 8.54 9.18
CA ASP A 174 14.93 7.86 10.39
C ASP A 174 15.24 6.37 10.13
N ASP A 175 14.44 5.47 10.66
CA ASP A 175 14.63 4.02 10.53
C ASP A 175 13.83 3.40 9.38
N THR A 176 13.03 4.19 8.70
CA THR A 176 12.13 3.74 7.63
C THR A 176 12.65 4.19 6.26
N GLU A 177 12.51 3.30 5.29
CA GLU A 177 12.86 3.57 3.91
C GLU A 177 11.65 3.38 3.02
N PHE A 178 11.36 4.36 2.16
CA PHE A 178 10.42 4.21 1.06
C PHE A 178 11.19 3.95 -0.22
N VAL A 179 10.86 2.84 -0.88
CA VAL A 179 11.44 2.48 -2.17
C VAL A 179 10.32 2.52 -3.21
N LEU A 180 10.49 3.36 -4.21
CA LEU A 180 9.54 3.48 -5.31
C LEU A 180 10.03 2.65 -6.50
N LEU A 181 9.16 1.77 -6.98
CA LEU A 181 9.47 0.82 -8.05
C LEU A 181 8.48 0.98 -9.19
N ARG A 182 8.93 0.63 -10.38
CA ARG A 182 8.07 0.49 -11.56
C ARG A 182 8.13 -0.94 -12.06
N ALA A 183 6.96 -1.52 -12.33
CA ALA A 183 6.89 -2.84 -12.94
C ALA A 183 7.40 -2.77 -14.38
N VAL A 184 8.34 -3.63 -14.71
CA VAL A 184 8.92 -3.72 -16.06
C VAL A 184 8.26 -4.89 -16.76
N THR A 185 7.67 -4.63 -17.93
CA THR A 185 7.11 -5.70 -18.74
C THR A 185 8.25 -6.53 -19.32
N ALA A 186 8.13 -7.86 -19.22
CA ALA A 186 9.07 -8.76 -19.90
C ALA A 186 8.99 -8.53 -21.40
N SER A 187 10.12 -8.22 -21.99
CA SER A 187 10.23 -8.07 -23.43
C SER A 187 10.23 -9.44 -24.12
#